data_2140b2d5ecbecf5522199b62217243c7
#
_entry.id   2140b2d5ecbecf5522199b62217243c7
#
_cell.length_a   1.000
_cell.length_b   1.000
_cell.length_c   1.000
_cell.angle_alpha   90.00
_cell.angle_beta   90.00
_cell.angle_gamma   90.00
#
_symmetry.space_group_name_H-M   'P 1'
#
loop_
_entity.id
_entity.type
_entity.pdbx_description
1 polymer ?
#
loop_
_entity_poly.entity_id
_entity_poly.type
_entity_poly.pdbx_seq_one_letter_code
_entity_poly.pdbx_strand_id
1 'polypeptide(L)'
;MQTAFIELLAAATLIGTTALASPPSPGPGEGTPAERAAFAAETRGKGYGPQSPRDIDHHEGNNRQVFSFAPEAAQMTLCNINLHESAEHKGGQFTTYAGDGHGSGFSYDGTLTPAELAPVAAKVGDGENGDLAPGDTVEAHFVYSTAKAIPGPTLQSCFTEATHNPQLRVEAMIGVLVNDPDADDFTQIARFESLDGLNQLPDLPADLGAPTVYNGSTTGEDFDLKGSPVQVTWSVRPKVAKIDIG
;
A
#
# COMPACT_ATOMS: atom_id res chain seq x y z
N MET A 1 54.49 59.25 -21.22
CA MET A 1 54.66 57.92 -20.63
C MET A 1 53.27 57.46 -20.18
N GLN A 2 52.59 56.65 -20.99
CA GLN A 2 51.29 56.09 -20.74
C GLN A 2 51.46 54.60 -20.41
N THR A 3 51.17 54.19 -19.19
CA THR A 3 51.18 52.83 -18.75
C THR A 3 49.79 52.23 -18.98
N ALA A 4 49.68 51.26 -19.87
CA ALA A 4 48.48 50.52 -20.13
C ALA A 4 48.29 49.41 -19.06
N PHE A 5 47.16 49.41 -18.38
CA PHE A 5 46.72 48.31 -17.53
C PHE A 5 45.97 47.29 -18.39
N ILE A 6 46.43 46.05 -18.37
CA ILE A 6 45.79 44.93 -18.99
C ILE A 6 44.93 44.28 -17.90
N GLU A 7 43.60 44.40 -18.01
CA GLU A 7 42.66 43.62 -17.18
C GLU A 7 42.51 42.22 -17.75
N LEU A 8 42.83 41.24 -16.92
CA LEU A 8 42.67 39.84 -17.21
C LEU A 8 41.27 39.41 -16.74
N LEU A 9 40.34 39.27 -17.68
CA LEU A 9 39.00 38.69 -17.39
C LEU A 9 39.16 37.16 -17.22
N ALA A 10 39.02 36.67 -16.02
CA ALA A 10 38.87 35.27 -15.71
C ALA A 10 37.40 34.84 -15.93
N ALA A 11 37.15 34.12 -17.01
CA ALA A 11 35.84 33.50 -17.23
C ALA A 11 35.74 32.24 -16.38
N ALA A 12 34.93 32.33 -15.31
CA ALA A 12 34.54 31.16 -14.51
C ALA A 12 33.46 30.38 -15.26
N THR A 13 33.81 29.25 -15.85
CA THR A 13 32.84 28.28 -16.37
C THR A 13 32.19 27.55 -15.21
N LEU A 14 30.93 27.91 -14.92
CA LEU A 14 30.07 27.09 -14.04
C LEU A 14 29.77 25.78 -14.80
N ILE A 15 30.40 24.71 -14.36
CA ILE A 15 29.96 23.35 -14.73
C ILE A 15 28.75 23.06 -13.86
N GLY A 16 27.56 23.27 -14.42
CA GLY A 16 26.32 22.84 -13.81
C GLY A 16 26.29 21.32 -13.79
N THR A 17 26.50 20.71 -12.62
CA THR A 17 26.15 19.31 -12.41
C THR A 17 24.64 19.23 -12.42
N THR A 18 24.07 18.79 -13.55
CA THR A 18 22.69 18.31 -13.58
C THR A 18 22.65 17.10 -12.66
N ALA A 19 22.06 17.27 -11.47
CA ALA A 19 21.66 16.13 -10.68
C ALA A 19 20.68 15.34 -11.54
N LEU A 20 21.10 14.15 -11.98
CA LEU A 20 20.18 13.21 -12.57
C LEU A 20 19.17 12.90 -11.47
N ALA A 21 17.92 13.28 -11.69
CA ALA A 21 16.84 12.83 -10.84
C ALA A 21 16.90 11.31 -10.80
N SER A 22 16.94 10.74 -9.61
CA SER A 22 16.81 9.30 -9.45
C SER A 22 15.51 8.90 -10.14
N PRO A 23 15.47 7.78 -10.88
CA PRO A 23 14.20 7.28 -11.40
C PRO A 23 13.22 7.17 -10.23
N PRO A 24 11.93 7.45 -10.46
CA PRO A 24 10.93 7.25 -9.43
C PRO A 24 11.05 5.82 -8.92
N SER A 25 11.02 5.65 -7.61
CA SER A 25 10.99 4.32 -7.01
C SER A 25 9.73 3.62 -7.49
N PRO A 26 9.80 2.35 -7.91
CA PRO A 26 8.61 1.59 -8.22
C PRO A 26 7.67 1.57 -7.02
N GLY A 27 6.37 1.69 -7.26
CA GLY A 27 5.35 1.65 -6.22
C GLY A 27 5.22 0.28 -5.54
N PRO A 28 4.46 0.19 -4.46
CA PRO A 28 4.15 -1.08 -3.82
C PRO A 28 3.54 -2.05 -4.83
N GLY A 29 4.07 -3.26 -4.90
CA GLY A 29 3.62 -4.26 -5.87
C GLY A 29 4.32 -4.22 -7.24
N GLU A 30 5.17 -3.26 -7.51
CA GLU A 30 5.87 -3.06 -8.78
C GLU A 30 7.13 -3.91 -8.97
N GLY A 31 7.24 -5.05 -8.44
CA GLY A 31 8.37 -5.92 -8.74
C GLY A 31 7.95 -7.12 -9.57
N THR A 32 8.72 -7.45 -10.60
CA THR A 32 8.54 -8.73 -11.29
C THR A 32 8.83 -9.90 -10.33
N PRO A 33 8.27 -11.09 -10.56
CA PRO A 33 8.62 -12.27 -9.76
C PRO A 33 10.13 -12.53 -9.68
N ALA A 34 10.88 -12.20 -10.74
CA ALA A 34 12.33 -12.34 -10.77
C ALA A 34 13.03 -11.34 -9.84
N GLU A 35 12.62 -10.07 -9.84
CA GLU A 35 13.13 -9.03 -8.95
C GLU A 35 12.82 -9.32 -7.48
N ARG A 36 11.60 -9.78 -7.18
CA ARG A 36 11.22 -10.22 -5.84
C ARG A 36 12.09 -11.38 -5.36
N ALA A 37 12.36 -12.37 -6.22
CA ALA A 37 13.23 -13.49 -5.90
C ALA A 37 14.68 -13.05 -5.69
N ALA A 38 15.21 -12.13 -6.49
CA ALA A 38 16.54 -11.55 -6.34
C ALA A 38 16.66 -10.80 -5.02
N PHE A 39 15.67 -9.95 -4.69
CA PHE A 39 15.61 -9.23 -3.43
C PHE A 39 15.54 -10.19 -2.21
N ALA A 40 14.73 -11.24 -2.30
CA ALA A 40 14.65 -12.26 -1.26
C ALA A 40 16.00 -12.96 -1.02
N ALA A 41 16.76 -13.19 -2.09
CA ALA A 41 18.09 -13.78 -1.98
C ALA A 41 19.11 -12.84 -1.33
N GLU A 42 19.08 -11.55 -1.70
CA GLU A 42 20.00 -10.53 -1.17
C GLU A 42 19.77 -10.21 0.30
N THR A 43 18.52 -10.19 0.74
CA THR A 43 18.14 -9.81 2.10
C THR A 43 18.08 -10.98 3.07
N ARG A 44 18.30 -12.21 2.59
CA ARG A 44 18.25 -13.41 3.42
C ARG A 44 19.20 -13.33 4.61
N GLY A 45 18.64 -13.45 5.81
CA GLY A 45 19.39 -13.46 7.07
C GLY A 45 19.87 -12.08 7.54
N LYS A 46 19.48 -10.98 6.89
CA LYS A 46 19.84 -9.63 7.30
C LYS A 46 18.90 -9.03 8.37
N GLY A 47 17.90 -9.77 8.84
CA GLY A 47 16.99 -9.35 9.90
C GLY A 47 15.81 -8.49 9.45
N TYR A 48 15.81 -8.04 8.20
CA TYR A 48 14.71 -7.35 7.51
C TYR A 48 14.70 -7.85 6.06
N GLY A 49 13.85 -7.30 5.23
CA GLY A 49 13.69 -7.78 3.87
C GLY A 49 12.62 -8.84 3.82
N PRO A 50 12.35 -9.49 2.70
CA PRO A 50 11.03 -10.05 2.46
C PRO A 50 10.53 -10.86 3.65
N GLN A 51 9.61 -10.22 4.37
CA GLN A 51 9.01 -10.81 5.57
C GLN A 51 8.06 -11.93 5.15
N SER A 52 7.33 -11.65 4.09
CA SER A 52 6.34 -12.52 3.50
C SER A 52 6.26 -12.23 2.00
N PRO A 53 5.93 -13.23 1.17
CA PRO A 53 5.72 -13.05 -0.26
C PRO A 53 4.38 -12.35 -0.60
N ARG A 54 3.62 -11.86 0.39
CA ARG A 54 2.27 -11.32 0.23
C ARG A 54 1.28 -12.27 -0.47
N ASP A 55 1.52 -13.54 -0.34
CA ASP A 55 0.63 -14.62 -0.77
C ASP A 55 -0.07 -15.17 0.48
N ILE A 56 -1.38 -14.91 0.63
CA ILE A 56 -2.11 -15.29 1.85
C ILE A 56 -2.31 -16.79 1.98
N ASP A 57 -2.14 -17.53 0.90
CA ASP A 57 -2.18 -18.98 0.89
C ASP A 57 -0.80 -19.59 1.22
N HIS A 58 0.28 -18.80 1.07
CA HIS A 58 1.67 -19.20 1.31
C HIS A 58 2.47 -18.04 1.92
N HIS A 59 2.03 -17.52 3.05
CA HIS A 59 2.57 -16.29 3.66
C HIS A 59 3.88 -16.49 4.46
N GLU A 60 4.45 -17.67 4.46
CA GLU A 60 5.72 -17.93 5.15
C GLU A 60 6.88 -17.24 4.46
N GLY A 61 7.44 -16.24 5.13
CA GLY A 61 8.58 -15.47 4.63
C GLY A 61 9.93 -16.13 4.87
N ASN A 62 10.97 -15.50 4.31
CA ASN A 62 12.35 -15.93 4.48
C ASN A 62 13.06 -15.29 5.68
N ASN A 63 12.46 -14.32 6.32
CA ASN A 63 13.05 -13.68 7.50
C ASN A 63 12.97 -14.60 8.71
N ARG A 64 14.11 -14.85 9.32
CA ARG A 64 14.21 -15.72 10.52
C ARG A 64 13.94 -14.96 11.81
N GLN A 65 13.84 -13.64 11.76
CA GLN A 65 13.53 -12.85 12.94
C GLN A 65 12.04 -12.98 13.24
N VAL A 66 11.73 -13.42 14.44
CA VAL A 66 10.35 -13.56 14.92
C VAL A 66 9.91 -12.24 15.53
N PHE A 67 8.80 -11.71 15.05
CA PHE A 67 8.14 -10.52 15.59
C PHE A 67 6.84 -10.92 16.28
N SER A 68 6.50 -10.22 17.35
CA SER A 68 5.18 -10.38 17.98
C SER A 68 4.10 -9.80 17.09
N PHE A 69 2.94 -10.45 17.06
CA PHE A 69 1.76 -9.84 16.46
C PHE A 69 1.38 -8.56 17.20
N ALA A 70 0.96 -7.55 16.45
CA ALA A 70 0.28 -6.41 17.03
C ALA A 70 -1.07 -6.83 17.65
N PRO A 71 -1.59 -6.07 18.62
CA PRO A 71 -2.92 -6.31 19.16
C PRO A 71 -4.00 -6.33 18.06
N GLU A 72 -5.19 -6.81 18.42
CA GLU A 72 -6.34 -6.72 17.53
C GLU A 72 -6.72 -5.25 17.26
N ALA A 73 -7.24 -4.97 16.06
CA ALA A 73 -7.59 -3.62 15.62
C ALA A 73 -8.48 -2.88 16.63
N ALA A 74 -9.41 -3.59 17.29
CA ALA A 74 -10.28 -3.03 18.32
C ALA A 74 -9.54 -2.49 19.57
N GLN A 75 -8.26 -2.85 19.75
CA GLN A 75 -7.40 -2.39 20.85
C GLN A 75 -6.40 -1.31 20.40
N MET A 76 -6.47 -0.89 19.15
CA MET A 76 -5.57 0.06 18.52
C MET A 76 -6.37 1.24 17.95
N THR A 77 -5.69 2.28 17.52
CA THR A 77 -6.37 3.41 16.86
C THR A 77 -6.06 3.42 15.37
N LEU A 78 -7.09 3.57 14.54
CA LEU A 78 -6.92 3.85 13.12
C LEU A 78 -6.08 5.11 12.93
N CYS A 79 -5.09 5.05 12.08
CA CYS A 79 -4.15 6.15 11.86
C CYS A 79 -3.92 6.52 10.39
N ASN A 80 -4.26 5.61 9.47
CA ASN A 80 -4.16 5.88 8.03
C ASN A 80 -5.11 4.96 7.27
N ILE A 81 -5.63 5.43 6.17
CA ILE A 81 -6.34 4.65 5.15
C ILE A 81 -5.65 4.96 3.82
N ASN A 82 -5.24 3.93 3.10
CA ASN A 82 -4.73 4.06 1.75
C ASN A 82 -5.33 3.00 0.83
N LEU A 83 -5.35 3.29 -0.45
CA LEU A 83 -5.94 2.46 -1.48
C LEU A 83 -4.88 2.19 -2.55
N HIS A 84 -4.79 0.95 -2.98
CA HIS A 84 -3.95 0.51 -4.10
C HIS A 84 -4.82 0.08 -5.26
N GLU A 85 -4.43 0.45 -6.46
CA GLU A 85 -4.96 -0.13 -7.68
C GLU A 85 -4.40 -1.55 -7.81
N SER A 86 -5.27 -2.51 -8.11
CA SER A 86 -5.04 -3.95 -7.97
C SER A 86 -4.78 -4.42 -6.53
N ALA A 87 -4.84 -5.72 -6.29
CA ALA A 87 -4.48 -6.28 -5.00
C ALA A 87 -2.96 -6.46 -4.91
N GLU A 88 -2.32 -5.87 -3.89
CA GLU A 88 -0.93 -6.14 -3.57
C GLU A 88 -0.72 -7.58 -3.08
N HIS A 89 -1.74 -8.13 -2.41
CA HIS A 89 -1.76 -9.51 -1.96
C HIS A 89 -2.30 -10.44 -3.04
N LYS A 90 -1.84 -11.69 -2.99
CA LYS A 90 -2.34 -12.81 -3.79
C LYS A 90 -3.02 -13.82 -2.89
N GLY A 91 -4.09 -14.44 -3.37
CA GLY A 91 -4.77 -15.56 -2.73
C GLY A 91 -6.29 -15.43 -2.72
N GLY A 92 -6.98 -16.37 -2.07
CA GLY A 92 -8.43 -16.31 -1.97
C GLY A 92 -9.12 -16.14 -3.33
N GLN A 93 -9.80 -15.00 -3.53
CA GLN A 93 -10.53 -14.65 -4.76
C GLN A 93 -9.77 -13.64 -5.65
N PHE A 94 -8.46 -13.44 -5.45
CA PHE A 94 -7.63 -12.48 -6.19
C PHE A 94 -6.26 -13.11 -6.50
N THR A 95 -6.26 -14.01 -7.47
CA THR A 95 -5.08 -14.77 -7.88
C THR A 95 -4.63 -14.49 -9.31
N THR A 96 -5.47 -13.81 -10.11
CA THR A 96 -5.16 -13.46 -11.49
C THR A 96 -4.15 -12.32 -11.53
N TYR A 97 -2.98 -12.57 -12.13
CA TYR A 97 -1.93 -11.56 -12.24
C TYR A 97 -2.36 -10.40 -13.15
N ALA A 98 -2.27 -9.17 -12.64
CA ALA A 98 -2.75 -7.96 -13.30
C ALA A 98 -1.66 -7.21 -14.08
N GLY A 99 -0.43 -7.69 -14.07
CA GLY A 99 0.69 -7.10 -14.81
C GLY A 99 1.78 -6.52 -13.91
N ASP A 100 2.82 -5.94 -14.55
CA ASP A 100 3.92 -5.23 -13.91
C ASP A 100 3.72 -3.72 -14.04
N GLY A 101 4.25 -2.94 -13.09
CA GLY A 101 4.18 -1.49 -13.10
C GLY A 101 3.07 -0.93 -12.20
N HIS A 102 2.73 0.33 -12.37
CA HIS A 102 1.62 0.94 -11.65
C HIS A 102 0.33 0.17 -11.89
N GLY A 103 -0.44 -0.08 -10.82
CA GLY A 103 -1.59 -0.94 -10.87
C GLY A 103 -1.25 -2.43 -11.00
N SER A 104 0.02 -2.80 -10.82
CA SER A 104 0.43 -4.20 -10.79
C SER A 104 -0.06 -4.90 -9.52
N GLY A 105 -0.12 -6.22 -9.58
CA GLY A 105 -0.59 -7.04 -8.48
C GLY A 105 -1.52 -8.13 -8.98
N PHE A 106 -2.65 -8.28 -8.32
CA PHE A 106 -3.61 -9.34 -8.64
C PHE A 106 -5.02 -8.77 -8.77
N SER A 107 -5.81 -9.41 -9.63
CA SER A 107 -7.19 -9.02 -9.91
C SER A 107 -8.16 -10.05 -9.33
N TYR A 108 -9.40 -9.63 -9.17
CA TYR A 108 -10.53 -10.47 -8.82
C TYR A 108 -10.74 -11.59 -9.83
N ASP A 109 -10.87 -12.82 -9.34
CA ASP A 109 -11.00 -14.03 -10.15
C ASP A 109 -12.45 -14.33 -10.57
N GLY A 110 -13.42 -13.62 -10.00
CA GLY A 110 -14.83 -13.86 -10.25
C GLY A 110 -15.33 -13.24 -11.55
N THR A 111 -16.59 -13.46 -11.82
CA THR A 111 -17.25 -12.92 -13.02
C THR A 111 -18.19 -11.77 -12.64
N LEU A 112 -18.07 -10.68 -13.36
CA LEU A 112 -18.99 -9.53 -13.28
C LEU A 112 -19.99 -9.57 -14.44
N THR A 113 -21.17 -9.07 -14.17
CA THR A 113 -22.22 -8.94 -15.18
C THR A 113 -21.95 -7.76 -16.12
N PRO A 114 -22.53 -7.71 -17.33
CA PRO A 114 -22.42 -6.54 -18.20
C PRO A 114 -22.96 -5.24 -17.57
N ALA A 115 -23.90 -5.33 -16.64
CA ALA A 115 -24.42 -4.16 -15.92
C ALA A 115 -23.38 -3.64 -14.92
N GLU A 116 -22.74 -4.51 -14.14
CA GLU A 116 -21.67 -4.14 -13.21
C GLU A 116 -20.44 -3.56 -13.92
N LEU A 117 -20.20 -3.96 -15.17
CA LEU A 117 -19.09 -3.45 -16.00
C LEU A 117 -19.47 -2.23 -16.85
N ALA A 118 -20.71 -1.74 -16.74
CA ALA A 118 -21.12 -0.59 -17.53
C ALA A 118 -20.33 0.66 -17.11
N PRO A 119 -19.83 1.47 -18.08
CA PRO A 119 -19.09 2.68 -17.75
C PRO A 119 -19.90 3.65 -16.88
N VAL A 120 -19.26 4.27 -15.91
CA VAL A 120 -19.83 5.37 -15.12
C VAL A 120 -19.56 6.72 -15.79
N ALA A 121 -20.44 7.70 -15.55
CA ALA A 121 -20.28 9.02 -16.15
C ALA A 121 -19.26 9.90 -15.41
N ALA A 122 -19.06 9.63 -14.12
CA ALA A 122 -18.11 10.37 -13.29
C ALA A 122 -16.69 9.83 -13.53
N LYS A 123 -15.71 10.73 -13.52
CA LYS A 123 -14.31 10.36 -13.42
C LYS A 123 -14.02 10.00 -11.96
N VAL A 124 -13.53 8.81 -11.71
CA VAL A 124 -13.17 8.33 -10.38
C VAL A 124 -11.65 8.08 -10.30
N GLY A 125 -11.04 8.64 -9.29
CA GLY A 125 -9.58 8.65 -9.19
C GLY A 125 -8.96 9.82 -9.98
N ASP A 126 -7.80 10.26 -9.53
CA ASP A 126 -7.04 11.37 -10.14
C ASP A 126 -5.54 11.04 -10.06
N GLY A 127 -5.21 9.76 -10.15
CA GLY A 127 -3.86 9.27 -10.08
C GLY A 127 -3.08 9.50 -11.38
N GLU A 128 -1.77 9.50 -11.29
CA GLU A 128 -0.87 9.56 -12.46
C GLU A 128 -1.07 8.39 -13.41
N ASN A 129 -1.72 7.33 -12.97
CA ASN A 129 -1.88 6.06 -13.67
C ASN A 129 -3.23 5.90 -14.38
N GLY A 130 -4.09 6.89 -14.28
CA GLY A 130 -5.39 6.88 -14.92
C GLY A 130 -6.56 6.92 -13.94
N ASP A 131 -7.73 6.70 -14.49
CA ASP A 131 -8.97 6.70 -13.74
C ASP A 131 -9.36 5.27 -13.40
N LEU A 132 -9.95 5.08 -12.22
CA LEU A 132 -10.57 3.82 -11.85
C LEU A 132 -11.85 3.59 -12.68
N ALA A 133 -12.11 2.36 -13.05
CA ALA A 133 -13.24 1.94 -13.87
C ALA A 133 -13.95 0.72 -13.25
N PRO A 134 -15.23 0.48 -13.64
CA PRO A 134 -15.89 -0.77 -13.30
C PRO A 134 -15.09 -1.99 -13.80
N GLY A 135 -14.84 -2.94 -12.92
CA GLY A 135 -14.01 -4.13 -13.16
C GLY A 135 -12.62 -4.05 -12.55
N ASP A 136 -12.14 -2.88 -12.20
CA ASP A 136 -10.85 -2.73 -11.52
C ASP A 136 -10.90 -3.33 -10.12
N THR A 137 -9.80 -3.96 -9.75
CA THR A 137 -9.60 -4.45 -8.40
C THR A 137 -8.80 -3.42 -7.62
N VAL A 138 -9.13 -3.25 -6.37
CA VAL A 138 -8.43 -2.34 -5.45
C VAL A 138 -8.16 -3.06 -4.14
N GLU A 139 -7.10 -2.64 -3.45
CA GLU A 139 -6.83 -3.09 -2.08
C GLU A 139 -6.84 -1.89 -1.14
N ALA A 140 -7.72 -1.93 -0.16
CA ALA A 140 -7.79 -0.93 0.90
C ALA A 140 -7.00 -1.39 2.12
N HIS A 141 -6.10 -0.55 2.60
CA HIS A 141 -5.34 -0.74 3.82
C HIS A 141 -5.85 0.18 4.92
N PHE A 142 -6.39 -0.40 5.96
CA PHE A 142 -6.79 0.28 7.17
C PHE A 142 -5.71 0.06 8.22
N VAL A 143 -4.87 1.08 8.43
CA VAL A 143 -3.69 0.98 9.28
C VAL A 143 -4.02 1.42 10.69
N TYR A 144 -3.75 0.56 11.65
CA TYR A 144 -3.92 0.79 13.08
C TYR A 144 -2.57 0.87 13.78
N SER A 145 -2.50 1.71 14.82
CA SER A 145 -1.30 1.93 15.63
C SER A 145 -1.58 1.79 17.12
N THR A 146 -0.60 1.32 17.87
CA THR A 146 -0.61 1.39 19.34
C THR A 146 -0.25 2.78 19.87
N ALA A 147 0.26 3.69 19.03
CA ALA A 147 0.39 5.10 19.37
C ALA A 147 -0.99 5.76 19.43
N LYS A 148 -1.12 6.81 20.25
CA LYS A 148 -2.32 7.67 20.26
C LYS A 148 -2.29 8.62 19.05
N ALA A 149 -2.41 8.02 17.88
CA ALA A 149 -2.30 8.70 16.60
C ALA A 149 -3.63 9.40 16.21
N ILE A 150 -3.52 10.40 15.37
CA ILE A 150 -4.66 11.06 14.70
C ILE A 150 -4.63 10.59 13.24
N PRO A 151 -5.75 10.13 12.68
CA PRO A 151 -5.80 9.70 11.30
C PRO A 151 -5.33 10.78 10.33
N GLY A 152 -4.51 10.41 9.38
CA GLY A 152 -3.95 11.32 8.39
C GLY A 152 -3.59 10.61 7.07
N PRO A 153 -3.16 11.38 6.06
CA PRO A 153 -3.06 10.90 4.69
C PRO A 153 -1.85 9.99 4.41
N THR A 154 -0.93 9.86 5.34
CA THR A 154 0.29 9.05 5.15
C THR A 154 0.55 8.15 6.34
N LEU A 155 1.38 7.12 6.14
CA LEU A 155 1.82 6.21 7.20
C LEU A 155 2.52 6.95 8.36
N GLN A 156 3.10 8.12 8.11
CA GLN A 156 3.70 8.96 9.16
C GLN A 156 2.70 9.32 10.26
N SER A 157 1.42 9.39 9.94
CA SER A 157 0.34 9.66 10.92
C SER A 157 0.23 8.57 12.00
N CYS A 158 0.77 7.37 11.74
CA CYS A 158 0.76 6.25 12.69
C CYS A 158 1.83 6.33 13.78
N PHE A 159 2.71 7.33 13.70
CA PHE A 159 3.80 7.57 14.66
C PHE A 159 3.54 8.86 15.43
N THR A 160 4.01 8.95 16.66
CA THR A 160 3.92 10.17 17.49
C THR A 160 5.28 10.42 18.15
N GLU A 161 5.52 11.66 18.59
CA GLU A 161 6.73 11.98 19.36
C GLU A 161 6.86 11.14 20.64
N ALA A 162 5.73 10.79 21.24
CA ALA A 162 5.71 9.96 22.44
C ALA A 162 5.94 8.47 22.15
N THR A 163 5.69 8.02 20.92
CA THR A 163 5.78 6.62 20.52
C THR A 163 6.41 6.53 19.13
N HIS A 164 7.76 6.46 19.13
CA HIS A 164 8.55 6.42 17.89
C HIS A 164 8.55 5.04 17.22
N ASN A 165 8.19 3.99 17.94
CA ASN A 165 8.16 2.62 17.41
C ASN A 165 6.89 1.90 17.89
N PRO A 166 5.71 2.32 17.41
CA PRO A 166 4.47 1.63 17.72
C PRO A 166 4.45 0.26 17.04
N GLN A 167 3.63 -0.64 17.57
CA GLN A 167 3.18 -1.78 16.78
C GLN A 167 2.12 -1.30 15.78
N LEU A 168 2.20 -1.80 14.56
CA LEU A 168 1.26 -1.51 13.49
C LEU A 168 0.52 -2.77 13.08
N ARG A 169 -0.76 -2.62 12.79
CA ARG A 169 -1.61 -3.63 12.20
C ARG A 169 -2.31 -3.06 10.98
N VAL A 170 -2.39 -3.85 9.92
CA VAL A 170 -3.12 -3.48 8.71
C VAL A 170 -4.24 -4.48 8.49
N GLU A 171 -5.47 -4.01 8.59
CA GLU A 171 -6.63 -4.74 8.09
C GLU A 171 -6.73 -4.44 6.59
N ALA A 172 -6.50 -5.46 5.76
CA ALA A 172 -6.55 -5.33 4.31
C ALA A 172 -7.83 -5.94 3.75
N MET A 173 -8.50 -5.18 2.90
CA MET A 173 -9.72 -5.56 2.21
C MET A 173 -9.52 -5.39 0.71
N ILE A 174 -9.79 -6.43 -0.04
CA ILE A 174 -9.80 -6.37 -1.50
C ILE A 174 -11.22 -6.10 -1.98
N GLY A 175 -11.35 -5.12 -2.87
CA GLY A 175 -12.59 -4.76 -3.53
C GLY A 175 -12.49 -4.90 -5.04
N VAL A 176 -13.62 -5.16 -5.70
CA VAL A 176 -13.77 -4.99 -7.13
C VAL A 176 -14.80 -3.88 -7.38
N LEU A 177 -14.42 -2.92 -8.19
CA LEU A 177 -15.29 -1.78 -8.50
C LEU A 177 -16.38 -2.20 -9.48
N VAL A 178 -17.60 -1.85 -9.16
CA VAL A 178 -18.78 -2.19 -9.98
C VAL A 178 -19.69 -0.97 -10.15
N ASN A 179 -20.39 -0.90 -11.27
CA ASN A 179 -21.48 0.06 -11.46
C ASN A 179 -22.78 -0.58 -10.97
N ASP A 180 -22.96 -0.59 -9.65
CA ASP A 180 -24.11 -1.19 -8.98
C ASP A 180 -24.42 -0.41 -7.69
N PRO A 181 -25.47 0.41 -7.66
CA PRO A 181 -25.81 1.22 -6.49
C PRO A 181 -26.25 0.39 -5.25
N ASP A 182 -26.50 -0.90 -5.42
CA ASP A 182 -26.79 -1.82 -4.33
C ASP A 182 -25.53 -2.48 -3.75
N ALA A 183 -24.35 -2.23 -4.35
CA ALA A 183 -23.07 -2.70 -3.83
C ALA A 183 -22.59 -1.85 -2.63
N ASP A 184 -21.50 -2.26 -2.02
CA ASP A 184 -20.93 -1.56 -0.85
C ASP A 184 -20.48 -0.13 -1.22
N ASP A 185 -20.76 0.83 -0.36
CA ASP A 185 -20.26 2.21 -0.46
C ASP A 185 -18.93 2.35 0.30
N PHE A 186 -17.84 2.59 -0.42
CA PHE A 186 -16.53 2.75 0.19
C PHE A 186 -16.46 3.93 1.17
N THR A 187 -17.24 4.98 0.97
CA THR A 187 -17.27 6.13 1.88
C THR A 187 -17.87 5.75 3.24
N GLN A 188 -18.79 4.80 3.27
CA GLN A 188 -19.32 4.24 4.51
C GLN A 188 -18.30 3.29 5.16
N ILE A 189 -17.69 2.40 4.38
CA ILE A 189 -16.64 1.49 4.87
C ILE A 189 -15.48 2.26 5.51
N ALA A 190 -15.04 3.34 4.86
CA ALA A 190 -13.93 4.17 5.31
C ALA A 190 -14.31 5.19 6.41
N ARG A 191 -15.58 5.27 6.77
CA ARG A 191 -16.07 6.15 7.82
C ARG A 191 -15.59 5.65 9.18
N PHE A 192 -14.78 6.45 9.84
CA PHE A 192 -14.32 6.12 11.18
C PHE A 192 -15.01 6.99 12.26
N GLU A 193 -15.09 6.44 13.44
CA GLU A 193 -15.62 7.13 14.62
C GLU A 193 -14.81 6.78 15.86
N SER A 194 -14.90 7.63 16.89
CA SER A 194 -14.17 7.39 18.14
C SER A 194 -15.01 6.50 19.05
N LEU A 195 -14.53 5.28 19.30
CA LEU A 195 -15.08 4.33 20.23
C LEU A 195 -14.08 4.11 21.38
N ASP A 196 -14.48 4.41 22.60
CA ASP A 196 -13.63 4.30 23.80
C ASP A 196 -12.28 5.04 23.69
N GLY A 197 -12.27 6.15 22.92
CA GLY A 197 -11.07 6.97 22.70
C GLY A 197 -10.10 6.41 21.64
N LEU A 198 -10.51 5.40 20.90
CA LEU A 198 -9.81 4.85 19.73
C LEU A 198 -10.62 5.13 18.47
N ASN A 199 -9.96 5.50 17.39
CA ASN A 199 -10.59 5.61 16.08
C ASN A 199 -10.79 4.21 15.50
N GLN A 200 -12.03 3.89 15.13
CA GLN A 200 -12.46 2.58 14.66
C GLN A 200 -13.31 2.70 13.40
N LEU A 201 -13.36 1.62 12.62
CA LEU A 201 -14.21 1.48 11.43
C LEU A 201 -15.39 0.56 11.78
N PRO A 202 -16.55 1.11 12.12
CA PRO A 202 -17.71 0.30 12.54
C PRO A 202 -18.32 -0.50 11.39
N ASP A 203 -18.18 -0.01 10.17
CA ASP A 203 -18.86 -0.53 8.98
C ASP A 203 -17.94 -1.38 8.09
N LEU A 204 -16.79 -1.82 8.59
CA LEU A 204 -15.90 -2.73 7.84
C LEU A 204 -16.61 -4.07 7.62
N PRO A 205 -16.77 -4.55 6.36
CA PRO A 205 -17.50 -5.78 6.05
C PRO A 205 -16.95 -7.00 6.81
N ALA A 206 -17.84 -7.72 7.49
CA ALA A 206 -17.49 -8.88 8.30
C ALA A 206 -17.58 -10.22 7.55
N ASP A 207 -18.25 -10.25 6.41
CA ASP A 207 -18.56 -11.46 5.64
C ASP A 207 -17.49 -11.82 4.57
N LEU A 208 -16.40 -11.08 4.53
CA LEU A 208 -15.28 -11.29 3.60
C LEU A 208 -14.36 -12.47 3.97
N GLY A 209 -14.83 -13.35 4.85
CA GLY A 209 -14.10 -14.53 5.31
C GLY A 209 -13.17 -14.24 6.49
N ALA A 210 -12.68 -15.32 7.10
CA ALA A 210 -11.69 -15.21 8.17
C ALA A 210 -10.37 -14.70 7.58
N PRO A 211 -9.77 -13.64 8.15
CA PRO A 211 -8.54 -13.10 7.62
C PRO A 211 -7.36 -14.06 7.84
N THR A 212 -6.42 -14.06 6.90
CA THR A 212 -5.10 -14.60 7.11
C THR A 212 -4.26 -13.56 7.85
N VAL A 213 -3.76 -13.93 9.03
CA VAL A 213 -2.97 -13.03 9.89
C VAL A 213 -1.51 -13.45 9.89
N TYR A 214 -0.62 -12.56 9.53
CA TYR A 214 0.81 -12.84 9.49
C TYR A 214 1.65 -11.57 9.73
N ASN A 215 2.92 -11.76 10.12
CA ASN A 215 3.85 -10.64 10.24
C ASN A 215 4.55 -10.38 8.91
N GLY A 216 4.54 -9.13 8.50
CA GLY A 216 5.20 -8.65 7.31
C GLY A 216 5.88 -7.30 7.54
N SER A 217 6.26 -6.63 6.49
CA SER A 217 6.76 -5.25 6.56
C SER A 217 5.74 -4.27 6.01
N THR A 218 5.92 -2.99 6.36
CA THR A 218 5.07 -1.94 5.83
C THR A 218 5.13 -1.87 4.31
N THR A 219 4.06 -1.36 3.75
CA THR A 219 3.99 -0.90 2.39
C THR A 219 4.82 0.37 2.25
N GLY A 220 6.09 0.28 1.98
CA GLY A 220 6.85 1.42 1.46
C GLY A 220 6.89 1.31 -0.04
N GLU A 221 7.05 2.40 -0.74
CA GLU A 221 7.18 2.42 -2.20
C GLU A 221 8.25 1.47 -2.74
N ASP A 222 9.23 1.12 -1.92
CA ASP A 222 10.31 0.20 -2.23
C ASP A 222 10.16 -1.18 -1.56
N PHE A 223 8.99 -1.53 -1.09
CA PHE A 223 8.77 -2.75 -0.29
C PHE A 223 9.30 -4.01 -0.95
N ASP A 224 9.05 -4.20 -2.24
CA ASP A 224 9.48 -5.35 -3.00
C ASP A 224 10.96 -5.30 -3.40
N LEU A 225 11.58 -4.14 -3.34
CA LEU A 225 12.97 -3.90 -3.75
C LEU A 225 13.91 -3.72 -2.57
N LYS A 226 13.42 -3.19 -1.44
CA LYS A 226 14.20 -2.95 -0.23
C LYS A 226 13.46 -3.46 0.99
N GLY A 227 14.18 -4.13 1.88
CA GLY A 227 13.63 -4.53 3.17
C GLY A 227 13.21 -3.31 3.99
N SER A 228 12.02 -3.37 4.59
CA SER A 228 11.57 -2.35 5.52
C SER A 228 11.88 -2.75 6.97
N PRO A 229 12.48 -1.87 7.78
CA PRO A 229 12.66 -2.11 9.21
C PRO A 229 11.36 -2.01 10.00
N VAL A 230 10.33 -1.41 9.43
CA VAL A 230 9.04 -1.23 10.07
C VAL A 230 8.18 -2.47 9.82
N GLN A 231 7.88 -3.17 10.90
CA GLN A 231 7.08 -4.39 10.87
C GLN A 231 5.62 -4.08 11.10
N VAL A 232 4.75 -4.84 10.43
CA VAL A 232 3.31 -4.79 10.61
C VAL A 232 2.74 -6.19 10.80
N THR A 233 1.63 -6.28 11.49
CA THR A 233 0.77 -7.45 11.43
C THR A 233 -0.25 -7.23 10.34
N TRP A 234 -0.17 -8.01 9.29
CA TRP A 234 -1.18 -8.06 8.24
C TRP A 234 -2.36 -8.91 8.67
N SER A 235 -3.55 -8.50 8.29
CA SER A 235 -4.81 -9.20 8.48
C SER A 235 -5.61 -9.06 7.19
N VAL A 236 -5.44 -10.03 6.29
CA VAL A 236 -5.92 -9.95 4.90
C VAL A 236 -7.11 -10.87 4.70
N ARG A 237 -8.22 -10.33 4.23
CA ARG A 237 -9.45 -11.08 4.02
C ARG A 237 -9.44 -11.76 2.64
N PRO A 238 -9.82 -13.07 2.56
CA PRO A 238 -9.68 -13.85 1.31
C PRO A 238 -10.78 -13.61 0.29
N LYS A 239 -11.89 -12.97 0.66
CA LYS A 239 -12.98 -12.66 -0.26
C LYS A 239 -12.93 -11.21 -0.70
N VAL A 240 -13.46 -10.96 -1.88
CA VAL A 240 -13.52 -9.65 -2.51
C VAL A 240 -14.88 -9.02 -2.29
N ALA A 241 -14.91 -7.77 -1.81
CA ALA A 241 -16.11 -6.94 -1.73
C ALA A 241 -16.45 -6.39 -3.12
N LYS A 242 -17.74 -6.26 -3.44
CA LYS A 242 -18.17 -5.44 -4.58
C LYS A 242 -18.43 -4.03 -4.07
N ILE A 243 -17.77 -3.05 -4.69
CA ILE A 243 -17.82 -1.65 -4.27
C ILE A 243 -18.41 -0.83 -5.40
N ASP A 244 -19.48 -0.09 -5.11
CA ASP A 244 -20.05 0.84 -6.09
C ASP A 244 -19.05 1.96 -6.40
N ILE A 245 -18.82 2.19 -7.69
CA ILE A 245 -17.93 3.25 -8.19
C ILE A 245 -18.71 4.53 -8.58
N GLY A 246 -20.05 4.46 -8.61
CA GLY A 246 -20.94 5.52 -9.06
C GLY A 246 -21.15 6.69 -8.10
#